data_4514b202bb258046d7d14539468a7c86
#
_entry.id   4514b202bb258046d7d14539468a7c86
#
_cell.length_a   1.000
_cell.length_b   1.000
_cell.length_c   1.000
_cell.angle_alpha   90.00
_cell.angle_beta   90.00
_cell.angle_gamma   90.00
#
_symmetry.space_group_name_H-M   'P 1'
#
loop_
_entity.id
_entity.type
_entity.pdbx_description
1 polymer ?
#
loop_
_entity_poly.entity_id
_entity_poly.type
_entity_poly.pdbx_seq_one_letter_code
_entity_poly.pdbx_strand_id
1 'polypeptide(L)'
;MNHHHRTTLHALFAHPVSSNIDAKAVKSTLEALGAEITHGGHGHLLVKLNGHSHSFHDTPHSLSKDAVASVRKFVEAAGVDPERDFPL
;
A
#
# COMPACT_ATOMS: atom_id res chain seq x y z
N MET A 1 -13.99 2.89 1.76
CA MET A 1 -12.82 3.44 1.05
C MET A 1 -13.30 4.59 0.16
N ASN A 2 -12.69 5.75 0.27
CA ASN A 2 -13.10 6.91 -0.53
C ASN A 2 -12.40 6.90 -1.91
N HIS A 3 -12.75 7.88 -2.75
CA HIS A 3 -12.20 7.98 -4.11
C HIS A 3 -10.66 8.12 -4.10
N HIS A 4 -10.14 8.90 -3.17
CA HIS A 4 -8.69 9.11 -3.06
C HIS A 4 -7.96 7.80 -2.74
N HIS A 5 -8.49 7.00 -1.83
CA HIS A 5 -7.94 5.69 -1.50
C HIS A 5 -7.97 4.75 -2.70
N ARG A 6 -9.10 4.73 -3.43
CA ARG A 6 -9.20 3.89 -4.63
C ARG A 6 -8.21 4.30 -5.71
N THR A 7 -8.04 5.60 -5.91
CA THR A 7 -7.06 6.11 -6.87
C THR A 7 -5.65 5.68 -6.50
N THR A 8 -5.28 5.79 -5.22
CA THR A 8 -3.97 5.36 -4.74
C THR A 8 -3.78 3.86 -4.93
N LEU A 9 -4.80 3.06 -4.59
CA LEU A 9 -4.73 1.61 -4.76
C LEU A 9 -4.51 1.23 -6.23
N HIS A 10 -5.24 1.83 -7.14
CA HIS A 10 -5.06 1.59 -8.58
C HIS A 10 -3.67 2.00 -9.05
N ALA A 11 -3.15 3.11 -8.52
CA ALA A 11 -1.80 3.57 -8.84
C ALA A 11 -0.73 2.56 -8.43
N LEU A 12 -0.94 1.86 -7.30
CA LEU A 12 -0.01 0.81 -6.85
C LEU A 12 0.06 -0.36 -7.84
N PHE A 13 -1.02 -0.60 -8.58
CA PHE A 13 -1.12 -1.71 -9.54
C PHE A 13 -0.87 -1.28 -10.98
N ALA A 14 -0.58 0.01 -11.21
CA ALA A 14 -0.38 0.52 -12.56
C ALA A 14 0.86 -0.04 -13.25
N HIS A 15 0.77 -0.18 -14.55
CA HIS A 15 1.89 -0.57 -15.39
C HIS A 15 2.10 0.50 -16.48
N PRO A 16 3.31 1.04 -16.62
CA PRO A 16 4.52 0.78 -15.80
C PRO A 16 4.36 1.27 -14.37
N VAL A 17 5.23 0.79 -13.49
CA VAL A 17 5.19 1.13 -12.07
C VAL A 17 5.35 2.64 -11.88
N SER A 18 4.43 3.24 -11.12
CA SER A 18 4.51 4.65 -10.77
C SER A 18 5.61 4.90 -9.74
N SER A 19 6.31 6.04 -9.85
CA SER A 19 7.40 6.39 -8.94
C SER A 19 7.08 7.58 -8.02
N ASN A 20 5.86 8.11 -8.09
CA ASN A 20 5.50 9.33 -7.34
C ASN A 20 4.26 9.12 -6.45
N ILE A 21 4.14 7.94 -5.87
CA ILE A 21 3.02 7.67 -4.97
C ILE A 21 3.41 8.11 -3.57
N ASP A 22 2.60 9.01 -2.98
CA ASP A 22 2.85 9.55 -1.66
C ASP A 22 2.73 8.47 -0.58
N ALA A 23 3.74 8.39 0.29
CA ALA A 23 3.78 7.38 1.35
C ALA A 23 2.61 7.52 2.33
N LYS A 24 2.19 8.74 2.66
CA LYS A 24 1.04 8.95 3.54
C LYS A 24 -0.24 8.42 2.92
N ALA A 25 -0.42 8.67 1.61
CA ALA A 25 -1.59 8.17 0.89
C ALA A 25 -1.62 6.64 0.88
N VAL A 26 -0.46 5.99 0.73
CA VAL A 26 -0.37 4.53 0.79
C VAL A 26 -0.74 4.01 2.17
N LYS A 27 -0.21 4.61 3.24
CA LYS A 27 -0.56 4.19 4.60
C LYS A 27 -2.06 4.33 4.86
N SER A 28 -2.64 5.45 4.48
CA SER A 28 -4.07 5.69 4.62
C SER A 28 -4.90 4.67 3.84
N THR A 29 -4.46 4.33 2.64
CA THR A 29 -5.12 3.35 1.78
C THR A 29 -5.06 1.95 2.41
N LEU A 30 -3.90 1.56 2.93
CA LEU A 30 -3.76 0.27 3.61
C LEU A 30 -4.69 0.17 4.81
N GLU A 31 -4.78 1.24 5.61
CA GLU A 31 -5.70 1.28 6.75
C GLU A 31 -7.15 1.17 6.29
N ALA A 32 -7.50 1.83 5.19
CA ALA A 32 -8.84 1.73 4.62
C ALA A 32 -9.17 0.32 4.12
N LEU A 33 -8.16 -0.47 3.76
CA LEU A 33 -8.33 -1.88 3.41
C LEU A 33 -8.51 -2.78 4.64
N GLY A 34 -8.32 -2.25 5.83
CA GLY A 34 -8.41 -3.01 7.07
C GLY A 34 -7.07 -3.42 7.65
N ALA A 35 -5.96 -2.90 7.12
CA ALA A 35 -4.65 -3.24 7.62
C ALA A 35 -4.38 -2.60 8.97
N GLU A 36 -3.65 -3.32 9.82
CA GLU A 36 -3.09 -2.77 11.05
C GLU A 36 -1.66 -2.34 10.78
N ILE A 37 -1.34 -1.09 11.09
CA ILE A 37 0.01 -0.54 10.91
C ILE A 37 0.60 -0.22 12.27
N THR A 38 1.74 -0.84 12.57
CA THR A 38 2.47 -0.62 13.82
C THR A 38 3.83 -0.04 13.48
N HIS A 39 4.22 1.03 14.16
CA HIS A 39 5.54 1.63 13.99
C HIS A 39 6.57 0.82 14.77
N GLY A 40 7.54 0.25 14.05
CA GLY A 40 8.66 -0.45 14.64
C GLY A 40 9.85 0.46 14.85
N GLY A 41 10.93 -0.08 15.41
CA GLY A 41 12.18 0.66 15.54
C GLY A 41 12.86 0.87 14.19
N HIS A 42 13.81 1.82 14.16
CA HIS A 42 14.64 2.08 12.99
C HIS A 42 13.88 2.48 11.72
N GLY A 43 12.76 3.17 11.87
CA GLY A 43 12.01 3.69 10.72
C GLY A 43 11.30 2.62 9.91
N HIS A 44 10.91 1.52 10.53
CA HIS A 44 10.13 0.47 9.87
C HIS A 44 8.67 0.50 10.29
N LEU A 45 7.81 0.04 9.39
CA LEU A 45 6.39 -0.16 9.66
C LEU A 45 6.09 -1.64 9.52
N LEU A 46 5.38 -2.21 10.50
CA LEU A 46 4.84 -3.55 10.37
C LEU A 46 3.38 -3.44 9.96
N VAL A 47 3.04 -4.02 8.82
CA VAL A 47 1.68 -3.99 8.27
C VAL A 47 1.11 -5.39 8.27
N LYS A 48 -0.10 -5.53 8.83
CA LYS A 48 -0.83 -6.80 8.84
C LYS A 48 -2.15 -6.62 8.09
N LEU A 49 -2.42 -7.50 7.15
CA LEU A 49 -3.65 -7.46 6.35
C LEU A 49 -4.06 -8.88 5.98
N ASN A 50 -5.28 -9.26 6.36
CA ASN A 50 -5.88 -10.56 6.01
C ASN A 50 -4.97 -11.76 6.33
N GLY A 51 -4.31 -11.73 7.50
CA GLY A 51 -3.42 -12.82 7.92
C GLY A 51 -2.00 -12.75 7.34
N HIS A 52 -1.73 -11.78 6.49
CA HIS A 52 -0.39 -11.55 5.93
C HIS A 52 0.27 -10.39 6.67
N SER A 53 1.57 -10.46 6.86
CA SER A 53 2.32 -9.37 7.49
C SER A 53 3.61 -9.13 6.72
N HIS A 54 4.04 -7.87 6.69
CA HIS A 54 5.28 -7.48 6.04
C HIS A 54 5.80 -6.22 6.69
N SER A 55 7.11 -6.08 6.71
CA SER A 55 7.77 -4.89 7.23
C SER A 55 8.19 -4.01 6.07
N PHE A 56 7.79 -2.74 6.12
CA PHE A 56 8.15 -1.76 5.10
C PHE A 56 8.98 -0.65 5.72
N HIS A 57 9.82 -0.02 4.91
CA HIS A 57 10.55 1.15 5.35
C HIS A 57 9.61 2.36 5.39
N ASP A 58 9.58 3.05 6.54
CA ASP A 58 8.78 4.26 6.68
C ASP A 58 9.53 5.44 6.05
N THR A 59 8.95 5.99 4.99
CA THR A 59 9.53 7.16 4.31
C THR A 59 8.57 8.34 4.42
N PRO A 60 9.09 9.57 4.63
CA PRO A 60 8.25 10.76 4.67
C PRO A 60 7.86 11.31 3.29
N HIS A 61 8.41 10.72 2.24
CA HIS A 61 8.25 11.20 0.86
C HIS A 61 7.49 10.19 0.01
N SER A 62 7.67 10.28 -1.30
CA SER A 62 7.10 9.33 -2.24
C SER A 62 7.84 7.99 -2.18
N LEU A 63 7.12 6.91 -2.47
CA LEU A 63 7.71 5.58 -2.53
C LEU A 63 8.57 5.44 -3.78
N SER A 64 9.68 4.73 -3.65
CA SER A 64 10.47 4.29 -4.79
C SER A 64 9.70 3.24 -5.59
N LYS A 65 10.12 2.97 -6.82
CA LYS A 65 9.50 1.91 -7.65
C LYS A 65 9.58 0.55 -6.97
N ASP A 66 10.70 0.26 -6.29
CA ASP A 66 10.86 -0.99 -5.56
C ASP A 66 9.89 -1.09 -4.38
N ALA A 67 9.71 0.01 -3.66
CA ALA A 67 8.76 0.06 -2.56
C ALA A 67 7.32 -0.12 -3.06
N VAL A 68 6.95 0.52 -4.15
CA VAL A 68 5.64 0.35 -4.77
C VAL A 68 5.41 -1.11 -5.15
N ALA A 69 6.39 -1.75 -5.77
CA ALA A 69 6.29 -3.16 -6.16
C ALA A 69 6.13 -4.06 -4.94
N SER A 70 6.83 -3.78 -3.84
CA SER A 70 6.70 -4.55 -2.60
C SER A 70 5.32 -4.41 -1.99
N VAL A 71 4.78 -3.20 -1.95
CA VAL A 71 3.43 -2.95 -1.42
C VAL A 71 2.39 -3.66 -2.28
N ARG A 72 2.51 -3.56 -3.61
CA ARG A 72 1.60 -4.25 -4.52
C ARG A 72 1.60 -5.75 -4.28
N LYS A 73 2.77 -6.37 -4.19
CA LYS A 73 2.88 -7.81 -3.95
C LYS A 73 2.22 -8.22 -2.64
N PHE A 74 2.41 -7.41 -1.60
CA PHE A 74 1.80 -7.66 -0.30
C PHE A 74 0.27 -7.60 -0.39
N VAL A 75 -0.26 -6.57 -1.03
CA VAL A 75 -1.71 -6.37 -1.18
C VAL A 75 -2.31 -7.48 -2.04
N GLU A 76 -1.65 -7.87 -3.12
CA GLU A 76 -2.09 -8.99 -3.96
C GLU A 76 -2.12 -10.30 -3.17
N ALA A 77 -1.08 -10.57 -2.39
CA ALA A 77 -1.02 -11.78 -1.56
C ALA A 77 -2.13 -11.80 -0.52
N ALA A 78 -2.56 -10.64 -0.04
CA ALA A 78 -3.66 -10.51 0.89
C ALA A 78 -5.04 -10.66 0.23
N GLY A 79 -5.08 -10.87 -1.09
CA GLY A 79 -6.32 -11.15 -1.82
C GLY A 79 -7.05 -9.95 -2.34
N VAL A 80 -6.42 -8.79 -2.36
CA VAL A 80 -7.06 -7.56 -2.85
C VAL A 80 -6.82 -7.39 -4.35
N ASP A 81 -7.90 -7.17 -5.09
CA ASP A 81 -7.87 -6.88 -6.52
C ASP A 81 -8.60 -5.55 -6.74
N PRO A 82 -7.89 -4.48 -7.14
CA PRO A 82 -8.52 -3.16 -7.28
C PRO A 82 -9.66 -3.13 -8.30
N GLU A 83 -9.51 -3.85 -9.41
CA GLU A 83 -10.54 -3.86 -10.45
C GLU A 83 -11.81 -4.58 -10.00
N ARG A 84 -11.65 -5.67 -9.25
CA ARG A 84 -12.77 -6.46 -8.74
C ARG A 84 -13.40 -5.82 -7.51
N ASP A 85 -12.55 -5.40 -6.55
CA ASP A 85 -13.02 -5.03 -5.22
C ASP A 85 -13.27 -3.53 -5.06
N PHE A 86 -12.52 -2.70 -5.76
CA PHE A 86 -12.57 -1.24 -5.61
C PHE A 86 -12.44 -0.53 -6.96
N PRO A 87 -13.35 -0.76 -7.91
CA PRO A 87 -13.25 -0.14 -9.24
C PRO A 87 -13.36 1.39 -9.15
N LEU A 88 -12.66 2.05 -10.05
CA LEU A 88 -12.77 3.52 -10.20
C LEU A 88 -14.04 3.93 -10.90
#